data_aab223be855d13a5daff58975a69d6d6
#
_entry.id   aab223be855d13a5daff58975a69d6d6
#
_cell.length_a   1.000
_cell.length_b   1.000
_cell.length_c   1.000
_cell.angle_alpha   90.00
_cell.angle_beta   90.00
_cell.angle_gamma   90.00
#
_symmetry.space_group_name_H-M   'P 1'
#
loop_
_entity.id
_entity.type
_entity.pdbx_description
1 polymer ?
#
loop_
_entity_poly.entity_id
_entity_poly.type
_entity_poly.pdbx_seq_one_letter_code
_entity_poly.pdbx_strand_id
1 'polypeptide(L)'
;MEVCLDDKKQMIMMLKRLDRHVTQIFEKRTDISLTRYEILVSLIKKGSVTQKVLQQSLAIDQSAITRHLKLLEEQQYVERKRNEKNNREVLVTISDKGRALLEGCTMFKDQFLNDLYEDFSDSELQQLKQFLTRLNDNVDNL
;
A
#
# COMPACT_ATOMS: atom_id res chain seq x y z
N MET A 1 -13.34 -28.72 15.58
CA MET A 1 -14.19 -28.59 14.39
C MET A 1 -13.31 -28.25 13.19
N GLU A 2 -13.43 -29.01 12.15
CA GLU A 2 -12.65 -28.76 10.93
C GLU A 2 -13.29 -27.63 10.13
N VAL A 3 -12.50 -26.62 9.77
CA VAL A 3 -12.95 -25.51 8.92
C VAL A 3 -13.13 -26.04 7.50
N CYS A 4 -14.33 -25.96 6.97
CA CYS A 4 -14.63 -26.51 5.64
C CYS A 4 -14.05 -25.61 4.53
N LEU A 5 -13.98 -26.15 3.32
CA LEU A 5 -13.46 -25.41 2.15
C LEU A 5 -14.29 -24.15 1.85
N ASP A 6 -15.57 -24.21 2.14
CA ASP A 6 -16.49 -23.08 1.93
C ASP A 6 -16.16 -21.90 2.85
N ASP A 7 -15.86 -22.16 4.13
CA ASP A 7 -15.43 -21.12 5.08
C ASP A 7 -14.11 -20.46 4.61
N LYS A 8 -13.18 -21.24 4.07
CA LYS A 8 -11.91 -20.70 3.53
C LYS A 8 -12.16 -19.78 2.33
N LYS A 9 -13.09 -20.15 1.46
CA LYS A 9 -13.50 -19.27 0.34
C LYS A 9 -14.17 -18.00 0.83
N GLN A 10 -15.05 -18.10 1.83
CA GLN A 10 -15.71 -16.94 2.42
C GLN A 10 -14.69 -15.95 3.01
N MET A 11 -13.66 -16.43 3.70
CA MET A 11 -12.61 -15.56 4.25
C MET A 11 -11.90 -14.75 3.15
N ILE A 12 -11.57 -15.36 2.02
CA ILE A 12 -10.97 -14.64 0.87
C ILE A 12 -11.94 -13.58 0.32
N MET A 13 -13.23 -13.91 0.21
CA MET A 13 -14.23 -12.94 -0.26
C MET A 13 -14.43 -11.79 0.71
N MET A 14 -14.35 -12.05 2.03
CA MET A 14 -14.39 -11.02 3.06
C MET A 14 -13.19 -10.07 2.97
N LEU A 15 -11.99 -10.61 2.78
CA LEU A 15 -10.78 -9.81 2.62
C LEU A 15 -10.86 -8.91 1.38
N LYS A 16 -11.34 -9.43 0.26
CA LYS A 16 -11.53 -8.64 -0.97
C LYS A 16 -12.58 -7.54 -0.81
N ARG A 17 -13.66 -7.84 -0.11
CA ARG A 17 -14.69 -6.84 0.18
C ARG A 17 -14.16 -5.75 1.10
N LEU A 18 -13.44 -6.14 2.15
CA LEU A 18 -12.82 -5.22 3.10
C LEU A 18 -11.84 -4.29 2.38
N ASP A 19 -10.96 -4.84 1.55
CA ASP A 19 -10.01 -4.05 0.75
C ASP A 19 -10.72 -2.99 -0.11
N ARG A 20 -11.77 -3.38 -0.83
CA ARG A 20 -12.55 -2.44 -1.65
C ARG A 20 -13.19 -1.33 -0.82
N HIS A 21 -13.77 -1.66 0.33
CA HIS A 21 -14.43 -0.68 1.20
C HIS A 21 -13.42 0.29 1.82
N VAL A 22 -12.31 -0.22 2.34
CA VAL A 22 -11.22 0.59 2.91
C VAL A 22 -10.69 1.56 1.84
N THR A 23 -10.43 1.05 0.64
CA THR A 23 -9.96 1.86 -0.48
C THR A 23 -10.94 2.98 -0.82
N GLN A 24 -12.23 2.67 -0.94
CA GLN A 24 -13.26 3.66 -1.27
C GLN A 24 -13.36 4.77 -0.22
N ILE A 25 -13.37 4.40 1.06
CA ILE A 25 -13.48 5.38 2.16
C ILE A 25 -12.24 6.27 2.18
N PHE A 26 -11.05 5.67 2.06
CA PHE A 26 -9.79 6.41 2.05
C PHE A 26 -9.75 7.43 0.90
N GLU A 27 -10.04 6.99 -0.32
CA GLU A 27 -10.01 7.83 -1.51
C GLU A 27 -11.04 8.96 -1.46
N LYS A 28 -12.22 8.68 -0.92
CA LYS A 28 -13.27 9.70 -0.78
C LYS A 28 -12.89 10.81 0.18
N ARG A 29 -12.11 10.49 1.24
CA ARG A 29 -11.75 11.44 2.28
C ARG A 29 -10.43 12.17 2.05
N THR A 30 -9.53 11.59 1.28
CA THR A 30 -8.18 12.14 1.09
C THR A 30 -7.92 12.71 -0.29
N ASP A 31 -8.78 12.46 -1.27
CA ASP A 31 -8.61 12.79 -2.68
C ASP A 31 -7.34 12.19 -3.32
N ILE A 32 -6.71 11.22 -2.66
CA ILE A 32 -5.59 10.45 -3.21
C ILE A 32 -5.93 8.96 -3.22
N SER A 33 -5.55 8.24 -4.27
CA SER A 33 -5.76 6.80 -4.31
C SER A 33 -4.93 6.11 -3.22
N LEU A 34 -5.48 5.08 -2.60
CA LEU A 34 -4.79 4.32 -1.57
C LEU A 34 -3.47 3.73 -2.11
N THR A 35 -3.46 3.25 -3.34
CA THR A 35 -2.25 2.72 -3.98
C THR A 35 -1.16 3.79 -4.11
N ARG A 36 -1.50 5.00 -4.55
CA ARG A 36 -0.54 6.11 -4.64
C ARG A 36 -0.04 6.53 -3.26
N TYR A 37 -0.91 6.53 -2.27
CA TYR A 37 -0.52 6.76 -0.88
C TYR A 37 0.51 5.71 -0.40
N GLU A 38 0.26 4.42 -0.67
CA GLU A 38 1.20 3.34 -0.34
C GLU A 38 2.57 3.53 -1.02
N ILE A 39 2.57 3.95 -2.29
CA ILE A 39 3.80 4.26 -3.02
C ILE A 39 4.60 5.35 -2.30
N LEU A 40 3.95 6.44 -1.94
CA LEU A 40 4.61 7.57 -1.27
C LEU A 40 5.14 7.17 0.12
N VAL A 41 4.38 6.41 0.90
CA VAL A 41 4.81 5.90 2.21
C VAL A 41 6.03 4.98 2.05
N SER A 42 6.03 4.11 1.05
CA SER A 42 7.15 3.22 0.76
C SER A 42 8.42 4.01 0.41
N LEU A 43 8.29 5.09 -0.35
CA LEU A 43 9.41 5.97 -0.71
C LEU A 43 9.98 6.69 0.50
N ILE A 44 9.15 7.10 1.45
CA ILE A 44 9.66 7.70 2.71
C ILE A 44 10.50 6.69 3.50
N LYS A 45 10.01 5.45 3.60
CA LYS A 45 10.70 4.40 4.36
C LYS A 45 12.00 3.94 3.72
N LYS A 46 12.01 3.80 2.39
CA LYS A 46 13.12 3.21 1.65
C LYS A 46 14.10 4.24 1.08
N GLY A 47 13.70 5.52 1.00
CA GLY A 47 14.44 6.54 0.29
C GLY A 47 14.33 6.36 -1.23
N SER A 48 15.40 6.67 -1.96
CA SER A 48 15.45 6.46 -3.41
C SER A 48 15.53 4.98 -3.74
N VAL A 49 14.59 4.46 -4.51
CA VAL A 49 14.53 3.05 -4.91
C VAL A 49 14.24 2.93 -6.40
N THR A 50 14.57 1.78 -6.98
CA THR A 50 14.20 1.50 -8.36
C THR A 50 12.69 1.25 -8.48
N GLN A 51 12.14 1.57 -9.62
CA GLN A 51 10.74 1.27 -9.93
C GLN A 51 10.44 -0.22 -9.80
N LYS A 52 11.39 -1.08 -10.18
CA LYS A 52 11.27 -2.53 -10.05
C LYS A 52 11.15 -2.98 -8.60
N VAL A 53 11.99 -2.47 -7.70
CA VAL A 53 11.94 -2.78 -6.27
C VAL A 53 10.61 -2.33 -5.67
N LEU A 54 10.15 -1.15 -6.02
CA LEU A 54 8.87 -0.60 -5.58
C LEU A 54 7.70 -1.48 -6.03
N GLN A 55 7.70 -1.88 -7.30
CA GLN A 55 6.71 -2.78 -7.87
C GLN A 55 6.64 -4.11 -7.12
N GLN A 56 7.78 -4.73 -6.87
CA GLN A 56 7.86 -6.02 -6.19
C GLN A 56 7.41 -5.92 -4.73
N SER A 57 7.84 -4.90 -4.01
CA SER A 57 7.50 -4.74 -2.60
C SER A 57 6.02 -4.46 -2.35
N LEU A 58 5.34 -3.82 -3.30
CA LEU A 58 3.91 -3.51 -3.21
C LEU A 58 3.03 -4.54 -3.93
N ALA A 59 3.63 -5.53 -4.59
CA ALA A 59 2.92 -6.55 -5.37
C ALA A 59 1.94 -5.93 -6.38
N ILE A 60 2.37 -4.86 -7.07
CA ILE A 60 1.58 -4.14 -8.07
C ILE A 60 2.04 -4.56 -9.46
N ASP A 61 1.10 -4.71 -10.37
CA ASP A 61 1.38 -4.99 -11.78
C ASP A 61 2.25 -3.89 -12.42
N GLN A 62 3.18 -4.28 -13.31
CA GLN A 62 4.13 -3.35 -13.94
C GLN A 62 3.44 -2.19 -14.66
N SER A 63 2.39 -2.46 -15.42
CA SER A 63 1.64 -1.41 -16.12
C SER A 63 0.94 -0.46 -15.16
N ALA A 64 0.42 -0.99 -14.05
CA ALA A 64 -0.24 -0.19 -13.02
C ALA A 64 0.76 0.71 -12.29
N ILE A 65 1.90 0.20 -11.87
CA ILE A 65 2.92 1.01 -11.16
C ILE A 65 3.46 2.11 -12.08
N THR A 66 3.68 1.82 -13.35
CA THR A 66 4.13 2.81 -14.35
C THR A 66 3.13 3.94 -14.48
N ARG A 67 1.83 3.61 -14.56
CA ARG A 67 0.76 4.60 -14.66
C ARG A 67 0.65 5.46 -13.39
N HIS A 68 0.70 4.84 -12.21
CA HIS A 68 0.66 5.57 -10.94
C HIS A 68 1.85 6.52 -10.78
N LEU A 69 3.05 6.07 -11.11
CA LEU A 69 4.25 6.90 -11.01
C LEU A 69 4.24 8.06 -12.00
N LYS A 70 3.71 7.84 -13.20
CA LYS A 70 3.52 8.92 -14.18
C LYS A 70 2.60 10.02 -13.63
N LEU A 71 1.47 9.66 -13.04
CA LEU A 71 0.54 10.61 -12.44
C LEU A 71 1.18 11.35 -11.26
N LEU A 72 1.90 10.64 -10.40
CA LEU A 72 2.60 11.24 -9.25
C LEU A 72 3.72 12.20 -9.70
N GLU A 73 4.41 11.88 -10.79
CA GLU A 73 5.43 12.75 -11.37
C GLU A 73 4.80 14.01 -11.99
N GLU A 74 3.72 13.87 -12.74
CA GLU A 74 2.97 14.99 -13.31
C GLU A 74 2.45 15.95 -12.22
N GLN A 75 2.04 15.40 -11.08
CA GLN A 75 1.61 16.16 -9.91
C GLN A 75 2.78 16.68 -9.05
N GLN A 76 4.00 16.37 -9.42
CA GLN A 76 5.23 16.78 -8.73
C GLN A 76 5.39 16.18 -7.32
N TYR A 77 4.76 15.06 -7.04
CA TYR A 77 4.92 14.34 -5.77
C TYR A 77 6.12 13.40 -5.73
N VAL A 78 6.58 12.97 -6.90
CA VAL A 78 7.78 12.14 -7.05
C VAL A 78 8.64 12.65 -8.20
N GLU A 79 9.92 12.29 -8.15
CA GLU A 79 10.87 12.48 -9.25
C GLU A 79 11.34 11.11 -9.73
N ARG A 80 11.44 10.96 -11.04
CA ARG A 80 12.00 9.75 -11.65
C ARG A 80 13.23 10.12 -12.46
N LYS A 81 14.33 9.39 -12.24
CA LYS A 81 15.58 9.58 -12.96
C LYS A 81 16.12 8.22 -13.39
N ARG A 82 16.71 8.16 -14.57
CA ARG A 82 17.46 6.98 -14.97
C ARG A 82 18.72 6.86 -14.09
N ASN A 83 19.02 5.64 -13.66
CA ASN A 83 20.23 5.39 -12.89
C ASN A 83 21.44 5.57 -13.80
N GLU A 84 22.37 6.48 -13.46
CA GLU A 84 23.57 6.76 -14.24
C GLU A 84 24.48 5.53 -14.38
N LYS A 85 24.49 4.65 -13.38
CA LYS A 85 25.27 3.41 -13.35
C LYS A 85 24.65 2.29 -14.19
N ASN A 86 23.32 2.34 -14.37
CA ASN A 86 22.55 1.36 -15.13
C ASN A 86 21.33 2.04 -15.77
N ASN A 87 21.47 2.45 -17.02
CA ASN A 87 20.44 3.18 -17.76
C ASN A 87 19.10 2.42 -17.94
N ARG A 88 19.06 1.14 -17.59
CA ARG A 88 17.82 0.34 -17.63
C ARG A 88 16.97 0.50 -16.39
N GLU A 89 17.55 1.02 -15.31
CA GLU A 89 16.84 1.24 -14.05
C GLU A 89 16.35 2.66 -13.93
N VAL A 90 15.11 2.81 -13.47
CA VAL A 90 14.51 4.10 -13.13
C VAL A 90 14.47 4.23 -11.60
N LEU A 91 15.16 5.24 -11.07
CA LEU A 91 15.12 5.58 -9.65
C LEU A 91 13.95 6.51 -9.37
N VAL A 92 13.23 6.22 -8.31
CA VAL A 92 12.07 7.00 -7.85
C VAL A 92 12.38 7.59 -6.48
N THR A 93 12.14 8.87 -6.32
CA THR A 93 12.36 9.61 -5.07
C THR A 93 11.12 10.47 -4.77
N ILE A 94 10.71 10.51 -3.51
CA ILE A 94 9.63 11.42 -3.10
C ILE A 94 10.14 12.87 -3.06
N SER A 95 9.31 13.80 -3.55
CA SER A 95 9.61 15.24 -3.46
C SER A 95 9.17 15.82 -2.12
N ASP A 96 9.59 17.07 -1.84
CA ASP A 96 9.10 17.80 -0.66
C ASP A 96 7.59 18.00 -0.70
N LYS A 97 7.03 18.23 -1.88
CA LYS A 97 5.58 18.32 -2.07
C LYS A 97 4.88 17.00 -1.74
N GLY A 98 5.47 15.86 -2.12
CA GLY A 98 4.97 14.54 -1.78
C GLY A 98 5.00 14.27 -0.28
N ARG A 99 6.08 14.66 0.39
CA ARG A 99 6.17 14.57 1.87
C ARG A 99 5.11 15.42 2.57
N ALA A 100 4.89 16.64 2.11
CA ALA A 100 3.88 17.54 2.65
C ALA A 100 2.46 16.95 2.47
N LEU A 101 2.19 16.31 1.35
CA LEU A 101 0.91 15.63 1.12
C LEU A 101 0.68 14.54 2.16
N LEU A 102 1.67 13.71 2.45
CA LEU A 102 1.55 12.65 3.47
C LEU A 102 1.35 13.21 4.87
N GLU A 103 2.05 14.27 5.23
CA GLU A 103 1.88 14.96 6.52
C GLU A 103 0.44 15.47 6.67
N GLY A 104 -0.15 16.02 5.62
CA GLY A 104 -1.55 16.46 5.61
C GLY A 104 -2.57 15.34 5.79
N CYS A 105 -2.21 14.11 5.47
CA CYS A 105 -3.08 12.94 5.63
C CYS A 105 -2.99 12.29 7.02
N THR A 106 -2.03 12.67 7.86
CA THR A 106 -1.73 11.98 9.12
C THR A 106 -2.91 11.96 10.08
N MET A 107 -3.55 13.11 10.30
CA MET A 107 -4.68 13.21 11.24
C MET A 107 -5.85 12.32 10.79
N PHE A 108 -6.19 12.37 9.53
CA PHE A 108 -7.24 11.52 8.97
C PHE A 108 -6.89 10.03 9.09
N LYS A 109 -5.65 9.68 8.76
CA LYS A 109 -5.18 8.29 8.85
C LYS A 109 -5.32 7.75 10.27
N ASP A 110 -4.89 8.49 11.27
CA ASP A 110 -4.92 8.05 12.65
C ASP A 110 -6.36 7.84 13.14
N GLN A 111 -7.25 8.77 12.84
CA GLN A 111 -8.67 8.63 13.16
C GLN A 111 -9.30 7.44 12.44
N PHE A 112 -9.03 7.30 11.15
CA PHE A 112 -9.54 6.20 10.35
C PHE A 112 -9.09 4.83 10.89
N LEU A 113 -7.82 4.69 11.26
CA LEU A 113 -7.29 3.45 11.83
C LEU A 113 -7.92 3.14 13.19
N ASN A 114 -8.10 4.15 14.04
CA ASN A 114 -8.78 3.97 15.32
C ASN A 114 -10.23 3.49 15.15
N ASP A 115 -10.95 4.08 14.20
CA ASP A 115 -12.33 3.68 13.91
C ASP A 115 -12.39 2.26 13.32
N LEU A 116 -11.47 1.94 12.41
CA LEU A 116 -11.41 0.62 11.77
C LEU A 116 -11.14 -0.51 12.76
N TYR A 117 -10.30 -0.25 13.74
CA TYR A 117 -9.92 -1.23 14.75
C TYR A 117 -10.64 -1.05 16.10
N GLU A 118 -11.75 -0.35 16.09
CA GLU A 118 -12.58 -0.19 17.27
C GLU A 118 -12.97 -1.56 17.86
N ASP A 119 -12.97 -1.67 19.18
CA ASP A 119 -13.31 -2.88 19.93
C ASP A 119 -12.32 -4.05 19.77
N PHE A 120 -11.19 -3.85 19.11
CA PHE A 120 -10.11 -4.85 19.10
C PHE A 120 -9.13 -4.59 20.24
N SER A 121 -8.78 -5.65 20.97
CA SER A 121 -7.69 -5.59 21.94
C SER A 121 -6.33 -5.59 21.23
N ASP A 122 -5.28 -5.13 21.91
CA ASP A 122 -3.91 -5.19 21.38
C ASP A 122 -3.50 -6.62 21.05
N SER A 123 -3.89 -7.60 21.90
CA SER A 123 -3.62 -9.01 21.65
C SER A 123 -4.30 -9.51 20.36
N GLU A 124 -5.55 -9.13 20.15
CA GLU A 124 -6.30 -9.49 18.93
C GLU A 124 -5.68 -8.87 17.69
N LEU A 125 -5.22 -7.62 17.76
CA LEU A 125 -4.56 -6.95 16.64
C LEU A 125 -3.21 -7.62 16.31
N GLN A 126 -2.46 -8.04 17.32
CA GLN A 126 -1.22 -8.79 17.11
C GLN A 126 -1.50 -10.14 16.44
N GLN A 127 -2.52 -10.85 16.88
CA GLN A 127 -2.95 -12.11 16.25
C GLN A 127 -3.38 -11.92 14.79
N LEU A 128 -4.18 -10.90 14.53
CA LEU A 128 -4.61 -10.56 13.17
C LEU A 128 -3.41 -10.28 12.27
N LYS A 129 -2.45 -9.49 12.74
CA LYS A 129 -1.23 -9.22 12.01
C LYS A 129 -0.44 -10.48 11.69
N GLN A 130 -0.31 -11.39 12.66
CA GLN A 130 0.35 -12.68 12.46
C GLN A 130 -0.35 -13.55 11.42
N PHE A 131 -1.68 -13.62 11.46
CA PHE A 131 -2.45 -14.40 10.50
C PHE A 131 -2.35 -13.82 9.08
N LEU A 132 -2.44 -12.52 8.93
CA LEU A 132 -2.27 -11.86 7.63
C LEU A 132 -0.85 -12.08 7.08
N THR A 133 0.18 -12.02 7.94
CA THR A 133 1.56 -12.30 7.54
C THR A 133 1.70 -13.73 7.02
N ARG A 134 1.12 -14.71 7.73
CA ARG A 134 1.14 -16.12 7.30
C ARG A 134 0.43 -16.34 5.97
N LEU A 135 -0.69 -15.63 5.75
CA LEU A 135 -1.39 -15.70 4.46
C LEU A 135 -0.54 -15.16 3.33
N ASN A 136 0.10 -14.00 3.55
CA ASN A 136 1.00 -13.41 2.56
C ASN A 136 2.19 -14.33 2.24
N ASP A 137 2.84 -14.88 3.28
CA ASP A 137 3.96 -15.80 3.09
C ASP A 137 3.55 -17.03 2.26
N ASN A 138 2.36 -17.56 2.52
CA ASN A 138 1.84 -18.69 1.75
C ASN A 138 1.60 -18.34 0.28
N VAL A 139 1.03 -17.16 0.02
CA VAL A 139 0.78 -16.67 -1.35
C VAL A 139 2.10 -16.46 -2.09
N ASP A 140 3.12 -15.92 -1.43
CA ASP A 140 4.42 -15.68 -2.03
C ASP A 140 5.13 -16.98 -2.46
N ASN A 141 4.72 -18.11 -1.89
CA ASN A 141 5.29 -19.44 -2.19
C ASN A 141 4.44 -20.26 -3.16
N LEU A 142 3.32 -19.74 -3.68
CA LEU A 142 2.50 -20.41 -4.68
C LEU A 142 3.04 -20.18 -6.09
#